data_6b5d7f69270c18675577d79e7b277cb9
#
_entry.id   6b5d7f69270c18675577d79e7b277cb9
#
_cell.length_a   1.000
_cell.length_b   1.000
_cell.length_c   1.000
_cell.angle_alpha   90.00
_cell.angle_beta   90.00
_cell.angle_gamma   90.00
#
_symmetry.space_group_name_H-M   'P 1'
#
loop_
_entity.id
_entity.type
_entity.pdbx_description
1 polymer ?
#
loop_
_entity_poly.entity_id
_entity_poly.type
_entity_poly.pdbx_seq_one_letter_code
_entity_poly.pdbx_strand_id
1 'polypeptide(L)'
;MATRIFVVDDEPKMGTLFQNVLERDGYEVTAFVHPASLVEAVDDGADAPDVVLTDMTMPGMTGIELMNVLHKRGFEGPVIIMAAQASVQTAVRAMRQGAFHYLEKPINLEAMRSLLSTAVQQHSQDRGEVTPAPGAPAQGQYPIENILGESAPIVQVRDTIRTLRGVPNTTVLFTGETGTGKNLAARTLHSNSPRAAGRFTDIDCASLPGNLLEAELFGYEEGAFTDAREAKKGLIEVADEGTLFLDEIDSMSLALQAKLLSFLESRTFRRLGGVENRSADVRVLCATNADLTGRVQDGDFRKDLFFRINVVNVRLPPLRRMGDDVLLIARRTLEEVGAELNVELRGFTEAAEQKLHDHPWPGNVRELRNVIERAMIFAEGRWIGADDLSLAPPEYLRAGASSTGAFRFELGRTLEAVEREYIRRTLETRTNDSYANIADDLGISKKTLWEKRKRYELDALVDR
;
A
#
# COMPACT_ATOMS: atom_id res chain seq x y z
N MET A 1 -13.76 -13.83 -24.97
CA MET A 1 -14.24 -14.77 -23.93
C MET A 1 -14.16 -14.05 -22.59
N ALA A 2 -14.97 -14.38 -21.59
CA ALA A 2 -14.82 -13.80 -20.27
C ALA A 2 -13.53 -14.36 -19.63
N THR A 3 -12.77 -13.52 -18.95
CA THR A 3 -11.55 -13.93 -18.24
C THR A 3 -11.94 -14.75 -17.00
N ARG A 4 -11.37 -15.93 -16.84
CA ARG A 4 -11.67 -16.84 -15.74
C ARG A 4 -10.65 -16.77 -14.63
N ILE A 5 -11.13 -16.64 -13.41
CA ILE A 5 -10.29 -16.59 -12.21
C ILE A 5 -10.71 -17.71 -11.27
N PHE A 6 -9.74 -18.54 -10.88
CA PHE A 6 -9.97 -19.52 -9.82
C PHE A 6 -9.42 -18.99 -8.50
N VAL A 7 -10.24 -19.06 -7.47
CA VAL A 7 -9.89 -18.62 -6.11
C VAL A 7 -9.91 -19.85 -5.19
N VAL A 8 -8.85 -20.05 -4.41
CA VAL A 8 -8.83 -21.09 -3.38
C VAL A 8 -8.43 -20.51 -2.03
N ASP A 9 -9.32 -20.67 -1.05
CA ASP A 9 -9.15 -20.19 0.33
C ASP A 9 -9.92 -21.15 1.23
N ASP A 10 -9.29 -21.65 2.30
CA ASP A 10 -9.90 -22.60 3.22
C ASP A 10 -11.01 -21.96 4.08
N GLU A 11 -11.12 -20.63 4.09
CA GLU A 11 -12.25 -19.89 4.63
C GLU A 11 -13.35 -19.69 3.56
N PRO A 12 -14.51 -20.38 3.62
CA PRO A 12 -15.57 -20.28 2.61
C PRO A 12 -16.09 -18.84 2.42
N LYS A 13 -16.06 -18.03 3.49
CA LYS A 13 -16.50 -16.64 3.46
C LYS A 13 -15.58 -15.77 2.57
N MET A 14 -14.28 -16.05 2.59
CA MET A 14 -13.30 -15.32 1.76
C MET A 14 -13.49 -15.68 0.29
N GLY A 15 -13.65 -16.96 -0.03
CA GLY A 15 -13.96 -17.41 -1.39
C GLY A 15 -15.22 -16.72 -1.95
N THR A 16 -16.30 -16.67 -1.17
CA THR A 16 -17.55 -15.99 -1.55
C THR A 16 -17.37 -14.49 -1.73
N LEU A 17 -16.58 -13.85 -0.86
CA LEU A 17 -16.29 -12.42 -0.97
C LEU A 17 -15.55 -12.11 -2.29
N PHE A 18 -14.48 -12.83 -2.58
CA PHE A 18 -13.72 -12.64 -3.83
C PHE A 18 -14.55 -12.94 -5.06
N GLN A 19 -15.36 -13.99 -5.02
CA GLN A 19 -16.27 -14.32 -6.10
C GLN A 19 -17.23 -13.14 -6.37
N ASN A 20 -17.91 -12.63 -5.37
CA ASN A 20 -18.85 -11.51 -5.51
C ASN A 20 -18.17 -10.23 -6.03
N VAL A 21 -16.97 -9.91 -5.55
CA VAL A 21 -16.24 -8.71 -5.95
C VAL A 21 -15.75 -8.83 -7.40
N LEU A 22 -15.13 -9.93 -7.76
CA LEU A 22 -14.51 -10.10 -9.08
C LEU A 22 -15.53 -10.38 -10.20
N GLU A 23 -16.65 -11.04 -9.89
CA GLU A 23 -17.75 -11.20 -10.87
C GLU A 23 -18.37 -9.85 -11.27
N ARG A 24 -18.44 -8.90 -10.33
CA ARG A 24 -18.88 -7.52 -10.62
C ARG A 24 -17.89 -6.76 -11.49
N ASP A 25 -16.61 -7.08 -11.37
CA ASP A 25 -15.57 -6.51 -12.22
C ASP A 25 -15.56 -7.15 -13.63
N GLY A 26 -16.49 -8.10 -13.90
CA GLY A 26 -16.68 -8.73 -15.21
C GLY A 26 -15.85 -9.99 -15.43
N TYR A 27 -15.29 -10.56 -14.37
CA TYR A 27 -14.58 -11.83 -14.42
C TYR A 27 -15.55 -13.01 -14.21
N GLU A 28 -15.23 -14.16 -14.75
CA GLU A 28 -15.89 -15.43 -14.43
C GLU A 28 -15.11 -16.10 -13.31
N VAL A 29 -15.71 -16.23 -12.10
CA VAL A 29 -14.98 -16.64 -10.91
C VAL A 29 -15.50 -17.97 -10.37
N THR A 30 -14.58 -18.90 -10.11
CA THR A 30 -14.88 -20.17 -9.42
C THR A 30 -14.10 -20.25 -8.13
N ALA A 31 -14.82 -20.37 -7.00
CA ALA A 31 -14.21 -20.45 -5.67
C ALA A 31 -14.13 -21.90 -5.19
N PHE A 32 -12.98 -22.27 -4.64
CA PHE A 32 -12.69 -23.59 -4.07
C PHE A 32 -12.31 -23.46 -2.60
N VAL A 33 -12.76 -24.39 -1.77
CA VAL A 33 -12.37 -24.46 -0.35
C VAL A 33 -11.15 -25.38 -0.15
N HIS A 34 -10.92 -26.32 -1.08
CA HIS A 34 -9.83 -27.26 -1.01
C HIS A 34 -8.94 -27.19 -2.25
N PRO A 35 -7.60 -27.12 -2.08
CA PRO A 35 -6.66 -27.05 -3.20
C PRO A 35 -6.75 -28.27 -4.15
N ALA A 36 -7.09 -29.45 -3.63
CA ALA A 36 -7.28 -30.64 -4.45
C ALA A 36 -8.39 -30.50 -5.50
N SER A 37 -9.52 -29.87 -5.09
CA SER A 37 -10.65 -29.65 -6.01
C SER A 37 -10.32 -28.69 -7.14
N LEU A 38 -9.46 -27.69 -6.87
CA LEU A 38 -8.96 -26.79 -7.93
C LEU A 38 -8.06 -27.55 -8.90
N VAL A 39 -7.18 -28.41 -8.39
CA VAL A 39 -6.29 -29.22 -9.22
C VAL A 39 -7.10 -30.17 -10.14
N GLU A 40 -8.15 -30.81 -9.64
CA GLU A 40 -9.05 -31.64 -10.43
C GLU A 40 -9.77 -30.83 -11.52
N ALA A 41 -10.26 -29.64 -11.19
CA ALA A 41 -10.91 -28.75 -12.17
C ALA A 41 -9.99 -28.30 -13.29
N VAL A 42 -8.68 -28.14 -13.04
CA VAL A 42 -7.69 -27.80 -14.07
C VAL A 42 -7.38 -29.01 -14.96
N ASP A 43 -7.40 -30.24 -14.42
CA ASP A 43 -7.14 -31.48 -15.18
C ASP A 43 -8.25 -31.80 -16.20
N ASP A 44 -9.52 -31.49 -15.88
CA ASP A 44 -10.66 -31.76 -16.77
C ASP A 44 -10.64 -30.94 -18.08
N GLY A 45 -9.72 -29.97 -18.20
CA GLY A 45 -9.27 -29.36 -19.47
C GLY A 45 -10.27 -28.49 -20.23
N ALA A 46 -11.56 -28.54 -19.90
CA ALA A 46 -12.60 -27.78 -20.60
C ALA A 46 -12.69 -26.30 -20.17
N ASP A 47 -12.21 -25.97 -18.97
CA ASP A 47 -12.43 -24.68 -18.34
C ASP A 47 -11.20 -24.20 -17.54
N ALA A 48 -9.99 -24.25 -18.12
CA ALA A 48 -8.78 -23.77 -17.48
C ALA A 48 -8.89 -22.28 -17.09
N PRO A 49 -8.45 -21.86 -15.89
CA PRO A 49 -8.45 -20.46 -15.49
C PRO A 49 -7.39 -19.66 -16.24
N ASP A 50 -7.61 -18.36 -16.39
CA ASP A 50 -6.58 -17.42 -16.87
C ASP A 50 -5.67 -16.96 -15.72
N VAL A 51 -6.21 -16.90 -14.49
CA VAL A 51 -5.48 -16.49 -13.27
C VAL A 51 -5.92 -17.35 -12.10
N VAL A 52 -5.00 -17.68 -11.20
CA VAL A 52 -5.30 -18.35 -9.92
C VAL A 52 -4.92 -17.45 -8.74
N LEU A 53 -5.89 -17.23 -7.82
CA LEU A 53 -5.62 -16.66 -6.49
C LEU A 53 -5.65 -17.79 -5.46
N THR A 54 -4.62 -17.90 -4.64
CA THR A 54 -4.54 -18.95 -3.62
C THR A 54 -4.12 -18.41 -2.27
N ASP A 55 -4.77 -18.88 -1.20
CA ASP A 55 -4.22 -18.67 0.15
C ASP A 55 -2.87 -19.39 0.30
N MET A 56 -1.97 -18.79 1.09
CA MET A 56 -0.66 -19.37 1.39
C MET A 56 -0.78 -20.63 2.25
N THR A 57 -1.68 -20.62 3.24
CA THR A 57 -1.75 -21.62 4.28
C THR A 57 -3.11 -22.31 4.25
N MET A 58 -3.18 -23.47 3.63
CA MET A 58 -4.40 -24.27 3.54
C MET A 58 -4.16 -25.70 4.08
N PRO A 59 -5.19 -26.37 4.60
CA PRO A 59 -5.07 -27.76 5.02
C PRO A 59 -4.64 -28.69 3.87
N GLY A 60 -3.59 -29.44 4.09
CA GLY A 60 -3.09 -30.46 3.15
C GLY A 60 -2.11 -29.97 2.09
N MET A 61 -2.17 -28.71 1.67
CA MET A 61 -1.27 -28.18 0.64
C MET A 61 -1.15 -26.66 0.80
N THR A 62 0.07 -26.12 0.80
CA THR A 62 0.33 -24.68 0.78
C THR A 62 0.08 -24.07 -0.61
N GLY A 63 -0.19 -22.76 -0.68
CA GLY A 63 -0.37 -22.07 -1.96
C GLY A 63 0.83 -22.20 -2.90
N ILE A 64 2.04 -22.25 -2.34
CA ILE A 64 3.27 -22.49 -3.13
C ILE A 64 3.30 -23.94 -3.69
N GLU A 65 2.93 -24.92 -2.90
CA GLU A 65 2.86 -26.32 -3.35
C GLU A 65 1.77 -26.49 -4.42
N LEU A 66 0.62 -25.84 -4.24
CA LEU A 66 -0.45 -25.82 -5.24
C LEU A 66 0.04 -25.24 -6.57
N MET A 67 0.68 -24.07 -6.53
CA MET A 67 1.28 -23.44 -7.72
C MET A 67 2.25 -24.40 -8.45
N ASN A 68 3.14 -25.04 -7.69
CA ASN A 68 4.08 -26.01 -8.29
C ASN A 68 3.38 -27.23 -8.90
N VAL A 69 2.26 -27.68 -8.32
CA VAL A 69 1.44 -28.78 -8.88
C VAL A 69 0.78 -28.31 -10.19
N LEU A 70 0.20 -27.12 -10.20
CA LEU A 70 -0.45 -26.53 -11.38
C LEU A 70 0.54 -26.37 -12.54
N HIS A 71 1.73 -25.81 -12.29
CA HIS A 71 2.77 -25.67 -13.32
C HIS A 71 3.23 -27.03 -13.88
N LYS A 72 3.39 -28.07 -13.03
CA LYS A 72 3.73 -29.43 -13.47
C LYS A 72 2.65 -30.06 -14.33
N ARG A 73 1.40 -29.61 -14.22
CA ARG A 73 0.27 -30.06 -15.02
C ARG A 73 -0.01 -29.22 -16.27
N GLY A 74 0.90 -28.27 -16.56
CA GLY A 74 0.84 -27.45 -17.76
C GLY A 74 0.01 -26.18 -17.64
N PHE A 75 -0.35 -25.76 -16.41
CA PHE A 75 -0.92 -24.44 -16.20
C PHE A 75 0.17 -23.38 -16.30
N GLU A 76 0.09 -22.52 -17.31
CA GLU A 76 1.05 -21.44 -17.57
C GLU A 76 0.54 -20.06 -17.14
N GLY A 77 -0.67 -20.00 -16.60
CA GLY A 77 -1.27 -18.75 -16.13
C GLY A 77 -0.64 -18.22 -14.83
N PRO A 78 -0.80 -16.91 -14.55
CA PRO A 78 -0.28 -16.29 -13.34
C PRO A 78 -0.97 -16.83 -12.09
N VAL A 79 -0.16 -17.10 -11.05
CA VAL A 79 -0.63 -17.49 -9.72
C VAL A 79 -0.29 -16.40 -8.73
N ILE A 80 -1.31 -15.85 -8.05
CA ILE A 80 -1.18 -14.83 -7.01
C ILE A 80 -1.42 -15.48 -5.66
N ILE A 81 -0.48 -15.29 -4.72
CA ILE A 81 -0.54 -15.91 -3.39
C ILE A 81 -0.97 -14.87 -2.35
N MET A 82 -1.97 -15.22 -1.53
CA MET A 82 -2.49 -14.40 -0.44
C MET A 82 -2.00 -14.96 0.91
N ALA A 83 -1.62 -14.13 1.88
CA ALA A 83 -1.20 -14.62 3.19
C ALA A 83 -1.51 -13.68 4.36
N ALA A 84 -1.81 -14.26 5.53
CA ALA A 84 -2.17 -13.52 6.74
C ALA A 84 -0.98 -12.85 7.45
N GLN A 85 0.25 -13.32 7.22
CA GLN A 85 1.48 -12.71 7.74
C GLN A 85 2.54 -12.71 6.64
N ALA A 86 2.83 -11.53 6.12
CA ALA A 86 3.92 -11.33 5.19
C ALA A 86 5.25 -11.33 5.94
N SER A 87 5.93 -12.48 6.01
CA SER A 87 7.36 -12.41 6.23
C SER A 87 8.05 -12.14 4.89
N VAL A 88 9.01 -11.21 4.88
CA VAL A 88 9.83 -10.93 3.68
C VAL A 88 10.40 -12.23 3.09
N GLN A 89 10.77 -13.20 3.95
CA GLN A 89 11.29 -14.50 3.53
C GLN A 89 10.26 -15.35 2.78
N THR A 90 8.99 -15.32 3.20
CA THR A 90 7.91 -16.11 2.58
C THR A 90 7.50 -15.51 1.23
N ALA A 91 7.39 -14.18 1.15
CA ALA A 91 7.11 -13.48 -0.09
C ALA A 91 8.23 -13.71 -1.13
N VAL A 92 9.51 -13.54 -0.72
CA VAL A 92 10.67 -13.83 -1.57
C VAL A 92 10.69 -15.27 -2.04
N ARG A 93 10.34 -16.24 -1.17
CA ARG A 93 10.27 -17.66 -1.55
C ARG A 93 9.17 -17.92 -2.58
N ALA A 94 7.98 -17.34 -2.39
CA ALA A 94 6.87 -17.47 -3.33
C ALA A 94 7.23 -16.91 -4.71
N MET A 95 7.77 -15.68 -4.75
CA MET A 95 8.21 -15.05 -6.00
C MET A 95 9.33 -15.82 -6.69
N ARG A 96 10.30 -16.34 -5.94
CA ARG A 96 11.39 -17.20 -6.49
C ARG A 96 10.90 -18.50 -7.09
N GLN A 97 9.76 -19.02 -6.62
CA GLN A 97 9.18 -20.27 -7.11
C GLN A 97 8.18 -20.05 -8.26
N GLY A 98 8.05 -18.81 -8.76
CA GLY A 98 7.26 -18.49 -9.95
C GLY A 98 5.87 -17.91 -9.64
N ALA A 99 5.59 -17.51 -8.40
CA ALA A 99 4.36 -16.75 -8.13
C ALA A 99 4.38 -15.42 -8.90
N PHE A 100 3.26 -15.08 -9.52
CA PHE A 100 3.12 -13.83 -10.22
C PHE A 100 3.21 -12.65 -9.25
N HIS A 101 2.55 -12.78 -8.09
CA HIS A 101 2.61 -11.79 -7.02
C HIS A 101 2.22 -12.40 -5.67
N TYR A 102 2.42 -11.61 -4.61
CA TYR A 102 2.10 -11.97 -3.24
C TYR A 102 1.29 -10.84 -2.59
N LEU A 103 0.15 -11.15 -1.98
CA LEU A 103 -0.74 -10.19 -1.31
C LEU A 103 -0.83 -10.48 0.18
N GLU A 104 -0.71 -9.45 1.00
CA GLU A 104 -0.88 -9.56 2.45
C GLU A 104 -2.35 -9.35 2.84
N LYS A 105 -2.88 -10.22 3.70
CA LYS A 105 -4.20 -10.07 4.33
C LYS A 105 -4.08 -9.08 5.52
N PRO A 106 -4.99 -8.11 5.71
CA PRO A 106 -6.25 -7.93 4.99
C PRO A 106 -6.03 -7.35 3.58
N ILE A 107 -6.64 -8.00 2.58
CA ILE A 107 -6.42 -7.69 1.16
C ILE A 107 -7.07 -6.35 0.83
N ASN A 108 -6.27 -5.44 0.29
CA ASN A 108 -6.78 -4.22 -0.32
C ASN A 108 -7.38 -4.55 -1.70
N LEU A 109 -8.69 -4.40 -1.85
CA LEU A 109 -9.41 -4.76 -3.06
C LEU A 109 -8.94 -3.96 -4.29
N GLU A 110 -8.55 -2.69 -4.13
CA GLU A 110 -8.01 -1.89 -5.24
C GLU A 110 -6.66 -2.41 -5.71
N ALA A 111 -5.77 -2.75 -4.76
CA ALA A 111 -4.47 -3.34 -5.08
C ALA A 111 -4.65 -4.71 -5.77
N MET A 112 -5.59 -5.52 -5.30
CA MET A 112 -5.93 -6.81 -5.90
C MET A 112 -6.46 -6.63 -7.33
N ARG A 113 -7.38 -5.68 -7.58
CA ARG A 113 -7.92 -5.37 -8.91
C ARG A 113 -6.82 -4.94 -9.89
N SER A 114 -5.97 -4.01 -9.45
CA SER A 114 -4.83 -3.54 -10.26
C SER A 114 -3.90 -4.69 -10.62
N LEU A 115 -3.60 -5.54 -9.67
CA LEU A 115 -2.74 -6.70 -9.85
C LEU A 115 -3.35 -7.75 -10.78
N LEU A 116 -4.64 -8.07 -10.59
CA LEU A 116 -5.37 -8.99 -11.46
C LEU A 116 -5.44 -8.48 -12.90
N SER A 117 -5.70 -7.19 -13.12
CA SER A 117 -5.70 -6.61 -14.45
C SER A 117 -4.35 -6.75 -15.14
N THR A 118 -3.26 -6.56 -14.38
CA THR A 118 -1.88 -6.74 -14.88
C THR A 118 -1.61 -8.21 -15.22
N ALA A 119 -2.00 -9.14 -14.34
CA ALA A 119 -1.83 -10.58 -14.52
C ALA A 119 -2.57 -11.08 -15.76
N VAL A 120 -3.83 -10.68 -15.94
CA VAL A 120 -4.66 -11.04 -17.11
C VAL A 120 -4.06 -10.48 -18.39
N GLN A 121 -3.62 -9.22 -18.40
CA GLN A 121 -3.00 -8.61 -19.58
C GLN A 121 -1.71 -9.30 -19.99
N GLN A 122 -0.85 -9.65 -19.04
CA GLN A 122 0.39 -10.34 -19.32
C GLN A 122 0.12 -11.72 -19.90
N HIS A 123 -0.81 -12.48 -19.32
CA HIS A 123 -1.19 -13.81 -19.80
C HIS A 123 -1.83 -13.78 -21.20
N SER A 124 -2.70 -12.80 -21.48
CA SER A 124 -3.31 -12.63 -22.80
C SER A 124 -2.29 -12.28 -23.90
N GLN A 125 -1.24 -11.54 -23.57
CA GLN A 125 -0.15 -11.20 -24.50
C GLN A 125 0.72 -12.41 -24.84
N ASP A 126 1.00 -13.25 -23.87
CA ASP A 126 1.79 -14.48 -24.06
C ASP A 126 1.04 -15.47 -24.97
N ARG A 127 -0.31 -15.42 -24.98
CA ARG A 127 -1.17 -16.20 -25.89
C ARG A 127 -1.43 -15.55 -27.24
N GLY A 128 -0.96 -14.32 -27.50
CA GLY A 128 -1.20 -13.58 -28.75
C GLY A 128 -2.64 -13.10 -28.93
N GLU A 129 -3.47 -13.13 -27.91
CA GLU A 129 -4.84 -12.65 -27.91
C GLU A 129 -4.89 -11.20 -27.43
N VAL A 130 -5.21 -10.27 -28.32
CA VAL A 130 -5.46 -8.85 -27.98
C VAL A 130 -6.89 -8.73 -27.46
N THR A 131 -7.15 -9.15 -26.25
CA THR A 131 -8.42 -8.89 -25.57
C THR A 131 -8.15 -7.82 -24.50
N PRO A 132 -8.87 -6.66 -24.48
CA PRO A 132 -8.80 -5.74 -23.36
C PRO A 132 -9.30 -6.48 -22.12
N ALA A 133 -8.50 -6.51 -21.05
CA ALA A 133 -8.94 -7.08 -19.78
C ALA A 133 -10.21 -6.34 -19.32
N PRO A 134 -11.23 -7.04 -18.81
CA PRO A 134 -12.34 -6.42 -18.11
C PRO A 134 -11.74 -5.65 -16.93
N GLY A 135 -12.03 -4.35 -16.82
CA GLY A 135 -11.46 -3.49 -15.78
C GLY A 135 -10.17 -2.75 -16.15
N ALA A 136 -9.59 -2.92 -17.36
CA ALA A 136 -8.58 -1.99 -17.85
C ALA A 136 -9.21 -0.59 -17.99
N PRO A 137 -8.62 0.48 -17.39
CA PRO A 137 -9.21 1.79 -17.42
C PRO A 137 -9.40 2.27 -18.86
N ALA A 138 -10.65 2.38 -19.30
CA ALA A 138 -11.00 3.05 -20.54
C ALA A 138 -10.58 4.52 -20.48
N GLN A 139 -10.28 5.15 -21.63
CA GLN A 139 -10.05 6.59 -21.70
C GLN A 139 -11.18 7.33 -20.97
N GLY A 140 -10.84 8.16 -19.96
CA GLY A 140 -11.80 8.92 -19.17
C GLY A 140 -12.31 8.28 -17.87
N GLN A 141 -11.79 7.11 -17.48
CA GLN A 141 -12.23 6.39 -16.27
C GLN A 141 -11.91 7.14 -14.96
N TYR A 142 -10.94 8.05 -14.97
CA TYR A 142 -10.60 8.92 -13.84
C TYR A 142 -10.79 10.39 -14.22
N PRO A 143 -12.03 10.91 -14.29
CA PRO A 143 -12.27 12.32 -14.52
C PRO A 143 -11.68 13.16 -13.37
N ILE A 144 -11.35 14.41 -13.63
CA ILE A 144 -10.76 15.31 -12.62
C ILE A 144 -11.70 15.50 -11.43
N GLU A 145 -12.99 15.35 -11.66
CA GLU A 145 -14.08 15.44 -10.69
C GLU A 145 -14.01 14.34 -9.63
N ASN A 146 -13.31 13.24 -9.87
CA ASN A 146 -13.06 12.19 -8.87
C ASN A 146 -12.12 12.66 -7.74
N ILE A 147 -11.39 13.75 -7.94
CA ILE A 147 -10.67 14.43 -6.85
C ILE A 147 -11.68 15.33 -6.14
N LEU A 148 -12.38 14.76 -5.15
CA LEU A 148 -13.48 15.40 -4.44
C LEU A 148 -12.98 16.49 -3.49
N GLY A 149 -13.83 17.51 -3.30
CA GLY A 149 -13.63 18.58 -2.33
C GLY A 149 -13.80 19.97 -2.95
N GLU A 150 -14.15 20.94 -2.10
CA GLU A 150 -14.33 22.34 -2.44
C GLU A 150 -13.35 23.25 -1.71
N SER A 151 -12.60 22.71 -0.75
CA SER A 151 -11.58 23.47 -0.02
C SER A 151 -10.47 23.97 -0.94
N ALA A 152 -9.95 25.16 -0.64
CA ALA A 152 -8.94 25.80 -1.46
C ALA A 152 -7.70 24.92 -1.75
N PRO A 153 -7.16 24.12 -0.80
CA PRO A 153 -6.04 23.24 -1.08
C PRO A 153 -6.34 22.17 -2.13
N ILE A 154 -7.53 21.55 -2.13
CA ILE A 154 -7.86 20.50 -3.09
C ILE A 154 -8.23 21.08 -4.46
N VAL A 155 -8.84 22.27 -4.49
CA VAL A 155 -9.07 23.02 -5.73
C VAL A 155 -7.75 23.31 -6.41
N GLN A 156 -6.73 23.75 -5.66
CA GLN A 156 -5.39 23.99 -6.19
C GLN A 156 -4.76 22.73 -6.79
N VAL A 157 -4.96 21.56 -6.16
CA VAL A 157 -4.52 20.27 -6.71
C VAL A 157 -5.18 19.99 -8.06
N ARG A 158 -6.51 20.14 -8.15
CA ARG A 158 -7.25 19.95 -9.43
C ARG A 158 -6.77 20.89 -10.52
N ASP A 159 -6.56 22.17 -10.20
CA ASP A 159 -6.09 23.16 -11.18
C ASP A 159 -4.68 22.88 -11.65
N THR A 160 -3.82 22.42 -10.75
CA THR A 160 -2.47 21.96 -11.11
C THR A 160 -2.54 20.76 -12.06
N ILE A 161 -3.36 19.77 -11.78
CA ILE A 161 -3.56 18.60 -12.66
C ILE A 161 -4.12 19.01 -14.02
N ARG A 162 -5.09 19.95 -14.07
CA ARG A 162 -5.61 20.52 -15.32
C ARG A 162 -4.51 21.16 -16.18
N THR A 163 -3.60 21.88 -15.54
CA THR A 163 -2.46 22.49 -16.22
C THR A 163 -1.48 21.45 -16.75
N LEU A 164 -1.19 20.44 -15.93
CA LEU A 164 -0.20 19.38 -16.24
C LEU A 164 -0.67 18.39 -17.31
N ARG A 165 -1.97 18.33 -17.61
CA ARG A 165 -2.48 17.46 -18.68
C ARG A 165 -1.88 17.81 -20.05
N GLY A 166 -1.58 19.09 -20.29
CA GLY A 166 -1.01 19.57 -21.56
C GLY A 166 0.50 19.34 -21.73
N VAL A 167 1.20 18.83 -20.71
CA VAL A 167 2.66 18.61 -20.71
C VAL A 167 2.99 17.13 -20.44
N PRO A 168 2.86 16.27 -21.47
CA PRO A 168 2.88 14.81 -21.28
C PRO A 168 4.23 14.22 -20.87
N ASN A 169 5.33 14.98 -20.98
CA ASN A 169 6.68 14.48 -20.71
C ASN A 169 7.28 15.00 -19.41
N THR A 170 6.53 15.84 -18.68
CA THR A 170 7.01 16.39 -17.41
C THR A 170 6.86 15.37 -16.29
N THR A 171 7.96 15.17 -15.55
CA THR A 171 7.96 14.39 -14.32
C THR A 171 7.20 15.15 -13.22
N VAL A 172 6.33 14.48 -12.51
CA VAL A 172 5.53 15.05 -11.42
C VAL A 172 5.76 14.25 -10.15
N LEU A 173 6.01 14.97 -9.06
CA LEU A 173 6.15 14.41 -7.72
C LEU A 173 4.88 14.73 -6.92
N PHE A 174 4.15 13.69 -6.51
CA PHE A 174 3.02 13.80 -5.60
C PHE A 174 3.51 13.64 -4.16
N THR A 175 3.27 14.64 -3.32
CA THR A 175 3.65 14.61 -1.90
C THR A 175 2.42 14.72 -1.01
N GLY A 176 2.43 14.05 0.13
CA GLY A 176 1.33 14.08 1.10
C GLY A 176 1.33 12.86 1.99
N GLU A 177 0.63 12.94 3.09
CA GLU A 177 0.51 11.85 4.06
C GLU A 177 -0.05 10.58 3.43
N THR A 178 0.17 9.44 4.08
CA THR A 178 -0.42 8.18 3.67
C THR A 178 -1.95 8.29 3.64
N GLY A 179 -2.58 7.73 2.59
CA GLY A 179 -4.03 7.74 2.45
C GLY A 179 -4.67 9.03 1.93
N THR A 180 -3.88 10.04 1.48
CA THR A 180 -4.40 11.31 0.93
C THR A 180 -4.86 11.23 -0.53
N GLY A 181 -4.72 10.07 -1.20
CA GLY A 181 -5.16 9.89 -2.60
C GLY A 181 -4.10 10.20 -3.65
N LYS A 182 -2.79 10.07 -3.34
CA LYS A 182 -1.68 10.31 -4.30
C LYS A 182 -1.83 9.44 -5.57
N ASN A 183 -2.18 8.16 -5.43
CA ASN A 183 -2.42 7.26 -6.56
C ASN A 183 -3.60 7.71 -7.43
N LEU A 184 -4.73 8.10 -6.81
CA LEU A 184 -5.88 8.65 -7.54
C LEU A 184 -5.50 9.90 -8.33
N ALA A 185 -4.72 10.82 -7.75
CA ALA A 185 -4.26 12.02 -8.42
C ALA A 185 -3.35 11.69 -9.62
N ALA A 186 -2.46 10.69 -9.50
CA ALA A 186 -1.60 10.23 -10.58
C ALA A 186 -2.40 9.59 -11.73
N ARG A 187 -3.36 8.71 -11.41
CA ARG A 187 -4.29 8.09 -12.39
C ARG A 187 -5.15 9.14 -13.08
N THR A 188 -5.66 10.13 -12.33
CA THR A 188 -6.42 11.25 -12.89
C THR A 188 -5.57 12.06 -13.84
N LEU A 189 -4.32 12.35 -13.51
CA LEU A 189 -3.41 13.08 -14.41
C LEU A 189 -3.13 12.29 -15.69
N HIS A 190 -2.90 10.98 -15.59
CA HIS A 190 -2.71 10.11 -16.75
C HIS A 190 -3.94 10.10 -17.65
N SER A 191 -5.13 9.78 -17.09
CA SER A 191 -6.40 9.62 -17.84
C SER A 191 -6.85 10.90 -18.55
N ASN A 192 -6.38 12.07 -18.09
CA ASN A 192 -6.69 13.37 -18.69
C ASN A 192 -5.51 13.94 -19.53
N SER A 193 -4.51 13.14 -19.86
CA SER A 193 -3.34 13.54 -20.65
C SER A 193 -3.37 12.97 -22.06
N PRO A 194 -2.53 13.44 -22.99
CA PRO A 194 -2.37 12.84 -24.33
C PRO A 194 -1.91 11.37 -24.29
N ARG A 195 -1.36 10.90 -23.14
CA ARG A 195 -0.92 9.51 -22.94
C ARG A 195 -2.02 8.61 -22.35
N ALA A 196 -3.28 9.09 -22.27
CA ALA A 196 -4.40 8.33 -21.70
C ALA A 196 -4.72 7.03 -22.47
N ALA A 197 -4.33 6.95 -23.76
CA ALA A 197 -4.44 5.72 -24.55
C ALA A 197 -3.33 4.70 -24.25
N GLY A 198 -2.20 5.15 -23.68
CA GLY A 198 -1.10 4.30 -23.27
C GLY A 198 -1.36 3.64 -21.92
N ARG A 199 -0.46 2.76 -21.51
CA ARG A 199 -0.59 2.06 -20.23
C ARG A 199 -0.29 2.97 -19.04
N PHE A 200 -1.04 2.80 -17.97
CA PHE A 200 -0.67 3.27 -16.64
C PHE A 200 -0.11 2.08 -15.85
N THR A 201 1.19 2.07 -15.67
CA THR A 201 1.89 1.01 -14.94
C THR A 201 2.33 1.59 -13.60
N ASP A 202 1.91 0.98 -12.50
CA ASP A 202 2.24 1.42 -11.15
C ASP A 202 3.01 0.36 -10.37
N ILE A 203 3.89 0.81 -9.49
CA ILE A 203 4.62 -0.03 -8.56
C ILE A 203 4.81 0.69 -7.23
N ASP A 204 4.55 -0.02 -6.15
CA ASP A 204 4.91 0.39 -4.80
C ASP A 204 6.35 -0.04 -4.50
N CYS A 205 7.25 0.94 -4.39
CA CYS A 205 8.67 0.70 -4.19
C CYS A 205 9.01 0.13 -2.80
N ALA A 206 8.09 0.23 -1.83
CA ALA A 206 8.26 -0.35 -0.50
C ALA A 206 7.81 -1.82 -0.43
N SER A 207 6.97 -2.27 -1.36
CA SER A 207 6.38 -3.62 -1.34
C SER A 207 7.37 -4.73 -1.69
N LEU A 208 8.49 -4.41 -2.34
CA LEU A 208 9.47 -5.37 -2.83
C LEU A 208 10.87 -5.11 -2.27
N PRO A 209 11.66 -6.16 -1.99
CA PRO A 209 13.10 -6.02 -1.75
C PRO A 209 13.81 -5.35 -2.92
N GLY A 210 14.85 -4.55 -2.66
CA GLY A 210 15.50 -3.70 -3.67
C GLY A 210 15.99 -4.44 -4.93
N ASN A 211 16.48 -5.67 -4.82
CA ASN A 211 16.90 -6.50 -5.96
C ASN A 211 15.71 -6.98 -6.81
N LEU A 212 14.57 -7.27 -6.19
CA LEU A 212 13.35 -7.63 -6.91
C LEU A 212 12.72 -6.40 -7.56
N LEU A 213 12.68 -5.27 -6.85
CA LEU A 213 12.22 -3.99 -7.41
C LEU A 213 13.02 -3.61 -8.66
N GLU A 214 14.34 -3.82 -8.63
CA GLU A 214 15.20 -3.57 -9.78
C GLU A 214 14.86 -4.50 -10.96
N ALA A 215 14.65 -5.78 -10.70
CA ALA A 215 14.27 -6.77 -11.71
C ALA A 215 12.88 -6.47 -12.30
N GLU A 216 11.93 -6.02 -11.49
CA GLU A 216 10.60 -5.60 -11.96
C GLU A 216 10.68 -4.33 -12.82
N LEU A 217 11.43 -3.32 -12.41
CA LEU A 217 11.52 -2.05 -13.15
C LEU A 217 12.26 -2.19 -14.49
N PHE A 218 13.43 -2.82 -14.48
CA PHE A 218 14.33 -2.86 -15.64
C PHE A 218 14.24 -4.15 -16.45
N GLY A 219 13.62 -5.21 -15.88
CA GLY A 219 13.63 -6.53 -16.49
C GLY A 219 14.98 -7.26 -16.35
N TYR A 220 15.03 -8.48 -16.84
CA TYR A 220 16.25 -9.29 -16.79
C TYR A 220 16.34 -10.20 -18.04
N GLU A 221 17.56 -10.53 -18.40
CA GLU A 221 17.87 -11.52 -19.42
C GLU A 221 18.01 -12.91 -18.79
N GLU A 222 17.88 -13.95 -19.59
CA GLU A 222 18.13 -15.32 -19.17
C GLU A 222 19.53 -15.45 -18.54
N GLY A 223 19.62 -16.10 -17.37
CA GLY A 223 20.87 -16.27 -16.65
C GLY A 223 21.36 -15.06 -15.85
N ALA A 224 20.58 -13.97 -15.74
CA ALA A 224 20.96 -12.79 -14.98
C ALA A 224 21.19 -13.07 -13.48
N PHE A 225 20.51 -14.08 -12.95
CA PHE A 225 20.70 -14.63 -11.59
C PHE A 225 20.33 -16.11 -11.59
N THR A 226 20.63 -16.82 -10.50
CA THR A 226 20.52 -18.30 -10.41
C THR A 226 19.19 -18.90 -10.85
N ASP A 227 18.10 -18.14 -10.74
CA ASP A 227 16.73 -18.58 -11.06
C ASP A 227 16.14 -17.92 -12.33
N ALA A 228 16.91 -17.08 -13.03
CA ALA A 228 16.46 -16.44 -14.28
C ALA A 228 16.51 -17.44 -15.44
N ARG A 229 15.48 -18.29 -15.56
CA ARG A 229 15.37 -19.32 -16.61
C ARG A 229 14.94 -18.74 -17.96
N GLU A 230 14.21 -17.64 -17.96
CA GLU A 230 13.71 -16.92 -19.13
C GLU A 230 13.91 -15.42 -18.96
N ALA A 231 14.02 -14.69 -20.07
CA ALA A 231 14.11 -13.24 -20.03
C ALA A 231 12.72 -12.64 -19.69
N LYS A 232 12.69 -11.61 -18.82
CA LYS A 232 11.48 -10.87 -18.45
C LYS A 232 11.60 -9.40 -18.84
N LYS A 233 10.54 -8.86 -19.47
CA LYS A 233 10.42 -7.42 -19.71
C LYS A 233 10.20 -6.68 -18.39
N GLY A 234 10.86 -5.52 -18.22
CA GLY A 234 10.64 -4.64 -17.09
C GLY A 234 9.44 -3.73 -17.26
N LEU A 235 8.95 -3.17 -16.14
CA LEU A 235 7.82 -2.24 -16.13
C LEU A 235 8.08 -0.98 -16.97
N ILE A 236 9.33 -0.56 -17.12
CA ILE A 236 9.71 0.55 -18.01
C ILE A 236 9.38 0.19 -19.47
N GLU A 237 9.66 -1.05 -19.92
CA GLU A 237 9.31 -1.51 -21.27
C GLU A 237 7.79 -1.65 -21.43
N VAL A 238 7.11 -2.13 -20.39
CA VAL A 238 5.65 -2.31 -20.39
C VAL A 238 4.91 -0.96 -20.44
N ALA A 239 5.49 0.09 -19.86
CA ALA A 239 4.93 1.44 -19.82
C ALA A 239 5.29 2.29 -21.04
N ASP A 240 5.94 1.74 -22.06
CA ASP A 240 6.32 2.48 -23.27
C ASP A 240 5.11 3.16 -23.93
N GLU A 241 5.29 4.43 -24.36
CA GLU A 241 4.23 5.33 -24.84
C GLU A 241 3.15 5.70 -23.80
N GLY A 242 3.29 5.19 -22.56
CA GLY A 242 2.36 5.36 -21.43
C GLY A 242 2.94 6.16 -20.26
N THR A 243 2.57 5.73 -19.06
CA THR A 243 2.97 6.37 -17.79
C THR A 243 3.41 5.30 -16.79
N LEU A 244 4.57 5.51 -16.18
CA LEU A 244 5.07 4.75 -15.04
C LEU A 244 4.87 5.57 -13.76
N PHE A 245 4.18 4.99 -12.79
CA PHE A 245 3.96 5.58 -11.48
C PHE A 245 4.75 4.82 -10.42
N LEU A 246 5.63 5.53 -9.71
CA LEU A 246 6.49 5.02 -8.65
C LEU A 246 5.98 5.53 -7.31
N ASP A 247 5.24 4.70 -6.59
CA ASP A 247 4.77 5.05 -5.23
C ASP A 247 5.86 4.74 -4.20
N GLU A 248 5.89 5.50 -3.12
CA GLU A 248 6.90 5.41 -2.04
C GLU A 248 8.36 5.38 -2.56
N ILE A 249 8.66 6.30 -3.49
CA ILE A 249 9.97 6.37 -4.17
C ILE A 249 11.15 6.52 -3.19
N ASP A 250 10.91 7.05 -2.02
CA ASP A 250 11.88 7.20 -0.93
C ASP A 250 12.37 5.87 -0.35
N SER A 251 11.68 4.75 -0.63
CA SER A 251 12.07 3.40 -0.22
C SER A 251 13.14 2.76 -1.12
N MET A 252 13.45 3.39 -2.26
CA MET A 252 14.47 2.87 -3.18
C MET A 252 15.88 2.95 -2.60
N SER A 253 16.68 1.90 -2.84
CA SER A 253 18.11 1.91 -2.52
C SER A 253 18.87 2.95 -3.37
N LEU A 254 19.97 3.51 -2.84
CA LEU A 254 20.81 4.49 -3.55
C LEU A 254 21.31 3.98 -4.91
N ALA A 255 21.57 2.67 -5.03
CA ALA A 255 21.97 2.04 -6.29
C ALA A 255 20.84 2.09 -7.34
N LEU A 256 19.61 1.78 -6.92
CA LEU A 256 18.45 1.83 -7.80
C LEU A 256 18.08 3.28 -8.17
N GLN A 257 18.21 4.22 -7.23
CA GLN A 257 18.06 5.65 -7.49
C GLN A 257 19.02 6.15 -8.60
N ALA A 258 20.28 5.66 -8.61
CA ALA A 258 21.24 6.02 -9.65
C ALA A 258 20.84 5.47 -11.04
N LYS A 259 20.30 4.24 -11.11
CA LYS A 259 19.80 3.66 -12.37
C LYS A 259 18.56 4.37 -12.88
N LEU A 260 17.64 4.72 -11.99
CA LEU A 260 16.44 5.49 -12.33
C LEU A 260 16.83 6.88 -12.87
N LEU A 261 17.78 7.57 -12.24
CA LEU A 261 18.29 8.86 -12.73
C LEU A 261 18.84 8.74 -14.15
N SER A 262 19.69 7.73 -14.41
CA SER A 262 20.24 7.48 -15.75
C SER A 262 19.14 7.30 -16.79
N PHE A 263 18.08 6.53 -16.46
CA PHE A 263 16.93 6.37 -17.34
C PHE A 263 16.16 7.69 -17.56
N LEU A 264 15.92 8.47 -16.52
CA LEU A 264 15.24 9.77 -16.64
C LEU A 264 15.98 10.78 -17.53
N GLU A 265 17.32 10.68 -17.57
CA GLU A 265 18.17 11.57 -18.38
C GLU A 265 18.29 11.10 -19.82
N SER A 266 18.60 9.82 -20.02
CA SER A 266 18.93 9.25 -21.34
C SER A 266 17.76 8.62 -22.06
N ARG A 267 16.66 8.29 -21.35
CA ARG A 267 15.55 7.47 -21.85
C ARG A 267 15.98 6.09 -22.33
N THR A 268 17.15 5.66 -21.88
CA THR A 268 17.71 4.33 -22.18
C THR A 268 18.04 3.59 -20.90
N PHE A 269 17.96 2.28 -20.97
CA PHE A 269 18.25 1.38 -19.84
C PHE A 269 18.77 0.05 -20.37
N ARG A 270 19.22 -0.83 -19.48
CA ARG A 270 19.60 -2.20 -19.77
C ARG A 270 18.84 -3.14 -18.83
N ARG A 271 18.47 -4.31 -19.33
CA ARG A 271 18.00 -5.39 -18.46
C ARG A 271 19.13 -5.90 -17.58
N LEU A 272 18.79 -6.46 -16.42
CA LEU A 272 19.78 -7.12 -15.57
C LEU A 272 20.42 -8.29 -16.33
N GLY A 273 21.73 -8.40 -16.22
CA GLY A 273 22.53 -9.40 -16.98
C GLY A 273 22.70 -9.08 -18.46
N GLY A 274 21.97 -8.11 -19.02
CA GLY A 274 22.04 -7.70 -20.42
C GLY A 274 23.08 -6.62 -20.69
N VAL A 275 23.57 -6.59 -21.95
CA VAL A 275 24.50 -5.55 -22.46
C VAL A 275 23.83 -4.61 -23.44
N GLU A 276 22.65 -4.95 -23.93
CA GLU A 276 21.91 -4.19 -24.92
C GLU A 276 21.26 -2.95 -24.31
N ASN A 277 21.45 -1.78 -24.95
CA ASN A 277 20.73 -0.57 -24.59
C ASN A 277 19.33 -0.62 -25.22
N ARG A 278 18.32 -0.43 -24.39
CA ARG A 278 16.91 -0.33 -24.79
C ARG A 278 16.42 1.08 -24.51
N SER A 279 15.48 1.56 -25.29
CA SER A 279 14.87 2.89 -25.11
C SER A 279 13.37 2.74 -24.85
N ALA A 280 12.81 3.64 -24.04
CA ALA A 280 11.37 3.72 -23.81
C ALA A 280 10.94 5.18 -23.60
N ASP A 281 9.83 5.56 -24.26
CA ASP A 281 9.21 6.88 -24.08
C ASP A 281 8.11 6.84 -23.02
N VAL A 282 8.50 6.98 -21.78
CA VAL A 282 7.62 6.83 -20.62
C VAL A 282 7.49 8.15 -19.88
N ARG A 283 6.27 8.58 -19.56
CA ARG A 283 6.04 9.62 -18.55
C ARG A 283 6.24 9.03 -17.16
N VAL A 284 7.11 9.64 -16.35
CA VAL A 284 7.34 9.17 -14.99
C VAL A 284 6.63 10.09 -14.00
N LEU A 285 5.80 9.48 -13.15
CA LEU A 285 5.13 10.10 -12.00
C LEU A 285 5.67 9.44 -10.75
N CYS A 286 5.95 10.22 -9.71
CA CYS A 286 6.47 9.70 -8.44
C CYS A 286 5.57 10.13 -7.29
N ALA A 287 5.49 9.32 -6.24
CA ALA A 287 4.82 9.69 -5.01
C ALA A 287 5.65 9.33 -3.78
N THR A 288 5.47 10.10 -2.71
CA THR A 288 6.08 9.86 -1.40
C THR A 288 5.27 10.49 -0.28
N ASN A 289 5.31 9.90 0.90
CA ASN A 289 4.83 10.47 2.15
C ASN A 289 5.97 11.05 3.01
N ALA A 290 7.23 10.78 2.64
CA ALA A 290 8.41 11.21 3.37
C ALA A 290 8.86 12.63 3.01
N ASP A 291 9.62 13.26 3.90
CA ASP A 291 10.37 14.47 3.61
C ASP A 291 11.65 14.13 2.83
N LEU A 292 11.56 14.17 1.49
CA LEU A 292 12.72 13.92 0.63
C LEU A 292 13.86 14.92 0.87
N THR A 293 13.55 16.14 1.33
CA THR A 293 14.60 17.15 1.60
C THR A 293 15.44 16.71 2.80
N GLY A 294 14.80 16.21 3.87
CA GLY A 294 15.50 15.63 5.01
C GLY A 294 16.31 14.40 4.59
N ARG A 295 15.72 13.47 3.83
CA ARG A 295 16.43 12.28 3.33
C ARG A 295 17.64 12.59 2.45
N VAL A 296 17.60 13.68 1.68
CA VAL A 296 18.77 14.15 0.92
C VAL A 296 19.88 14.66 1.86
N GLN A 297 19.53 15.35 2.96
CA GLN A 297 20.50 15.80 3.96
C GLN A 297 21.14 14.64 4.72
N ASP A 298 20.35 13.63 5.02
CA ASP A 298 20.79 12.40 5.72
C ASP A 298 21.60 11.45 4.81
N GLY A 299 21.58 11.68 3.49
CA GLY A 299 22.28 10.86 2.50
C GLY A 299 21.52 9.60 2.06
N ASP A 300 20.26 9.43 2.48
CA ASP A 300 19.40 8.31 2.13
C ASP A 300 18.71 8.47 0.77
N PHE A 301 18.70 9.70 0.23
CA PHE A 301 18.19 10.00 -1.08
C PHE A 301 19.17 10.86 -1.88
N ARG A 302 19.36 10.53 -3.15
CA ARG A 302 20.31 11.27 -4.01
C ARG A 302 19.78 12.64 -4.37
N LYS A 303 20.60 13.65 -4.20
CA LYS A 303 20.28 15.04 -4.51
C LYS A 303 19.99 15.25 -6.01
N ASP A 304 20.74 14.60 -6.89
CA ASP A 304 20.58 14.69 -8.34
C ASP A 304 19.21 14.11 -8.79
N LEU A 305 18.84 12.95 -8.28
CA LEU A 305 17.52 12.35 -8.54
C LEU A 305 16.39 13.25 -8.00
N PHE A 306 16.54 13.78 -6.78
CA PHE A 306 15.53 14.69 -6.20
C PHE A 306 15.21 15.86 -7.13
N PHE A 307 16.21 16.56 -7.66
CA PHE A 307 15.98 17.66 -8.60
C PHE A 307 15.39 17.19 -9.93
N ARG A 308 15.68 15.97 -10.36
CA ARG A 308 15.15 15.42 -11.61
C ARG A 308 13.68 15.02 -11.53
N ILE A 309 13.22 14.52 -10.36
CA ILE A 309 11.82 14.11 -10.15
C ILE A 309 10.95 15.26 -9.63
N ASN A 310 11.51 16.22 -8.93
CA ASN A 310 10.79 17.35 -8.33
C ASN A 310 10.72 18.56 -9.27
N VAL A 311 10.35 18.33 -10.55
CA VAL A 311 10.13 19.38 -11.53
C VAL A 311 8.83 20.12 -11.23
N VAL A 312 7.76 19.36 -10.98
CA VAL A 312 6.49 19.88 -10.48
C VAL A 312 6.09 19.06 -9.26
N ASN A 313 5.84 19.76 -8.16
CA ASN A 313 5.34 19.13 -6.92
C ASN A 313 3.84 19.38 -6.77
N VAL A 314 3.07 18.29 -6.65
CA VAL A 314 1.64 18.34 -6.35
C VAL A 314 1.46 17.84 -4.93
N ARG A 315 1.20 18.79 -4.00
CA ARG A 315 1.02 18.45 -2.60
C ARG A 315 -0.44 18.20 -2.28
N LEU A 316 -0.77 16.96 -1.91
CA LEU A 316 -2.10 16.58 -1.46
C LEU A 316 -2.30 16.99 0.01
N PRO A 317 -3.39 17.71 0.32
CA PRO A 317 -3.67 18.11 1.69
C PRO A 317 -4.09 16.89 2.52
N PRO A 318 -3.73 16.84 3.81
CA PRO A 318 -4.32 15.88 4.74
C PRO A 318 -5.79 16.24 5.00
N LEU A 319 -6.62 15.22 5.23
CA LEU A 319 -8.08 15.35 5.33
C LEU A 319 -8.51 16.36 6.42
N ARG A 320 -7.78 16.45 7.54
CA ARG A 320 -8.00 17.44 8.61
C ARG A 320 -7.83 18.90 8.18
N ARG A 321 -7.25 19.17 7.02
CA ARG A 321 -7.10 20.53 6.43
C ARG A 321 -8.14 20.84 5.35
N MET A 322 -9.06 19.91 5.12
CA MET A 322 -10.05 20.03 4.06
C MET A 322 -11.44 20.48 4.58
N GLY A 323 -11.59 20.66 5.91
CA GLY A 323 -12.84 21.15 6.52
C GLY A 323 -14.04 20.26 6.18
N ASP A 324 -15.11 20.86 5.66
CA ASP A 324 -16.36 20.15 5.33
C ASP A 324 -16.23 19.12 4.20
N ASP A 325 -15.14 19.13 3.46
CA ASP A 325 -14.88 18.11 2.42
C ASP A 325 -14.85 16.69 2.98
N VAL A 326 -14.56 16.52 4.28
CA VAL A 326 -14.62 15.20 4.92
C VAL A 326 -16.01 14.58 4.79
N LEU A 327 -17.07 15.36 4.94
CA LEU A 327 -18.45 14.88 4.81
C LEU A 327 -18.82 14.57 3.36
N LEU A 328 -18.32 15.39 2.42
CA LEU A 328 -18.50 15.15 0.98
C LEU A 328 -17.84 13.81 0.59
N ILE A 329 -16.59 13.60 1.01
CA ILE A 329 -15.84 12.37 0.74
C ILE A 329 -16.50 11.17 1.45
N ALA A 330 -16.97 11.35 2.69
CA ALA A 330 -17.65 10.29 3.44
C ALA A 330 -18.94 9.82 2.74
N ARG A 331 -19.77 10.75 2.27
CA ARG A 331 -21.00 10.43 1.54
C ARG A 331 -20.71 9.71 0.23
N ARG A 332 -19.71 10.17 -0.53
CA ARG A 332 -19.29 9.50 -1.76
C ARG A 332 -18.74 8.10 -1.50
N THR A 333 -17.92 7.95 -0.46
CA THR A 333 -17.41 6.65 -0.02
C THR A 333 -18.55 5.70 0.37
N LEU A 334 -19.58 6.22 1.07
CA LEU A 334 -20.76 5.42 1.42
C LEU A 334 -21.49 4.89 0.17
N GLU A 335 -21.64 5.72 -0.85
CA GLU A 335 -22.26 5.32 -2.13
C GLU A 335 -21.43 4.23 -2.82
N GLU A 336 -20.11 4.42 -2.91
CA GLU A 336 -19.19 3.49 -3.57
C GLU A 336 -19.13 2.14 -2.85
N VAL A 337 -18.90 2.16 -1.53
CA VAL A 337 -18.87 0.95 -0.70
C VAL A 337 -20.25 0.28 -0.66
N GLY A 338 -21.34 1.07 -0.64
CA GLY A 338 -22.70 0.54 -0.71
C GLY A 338 -22.96 -0.23 -1.99
N ALA A 339 -22.52 0.30 -3.11
CA ALA A 339 -22.57 -0.39 -4.39
C ALA A 339 -21.72 -1.65 -4.40
N GLU A 340 -20.53 -1.63 -3.79
CA GLU A 340 -19.62 -2.78 -3.68
C GLU A 340 -20.21 -3.90 -2.80
N LEU A 341 -20.77 -3.55 -1.65
CA LEU A 341 -21.33 -4.52 -0.69
C LEU A 341 -22.79 -4.90 -0.99
N ASN A 342 -23.44 -4.25 -1.96
CA ASN A 342 -24.88 -4.37 -2.24
C ASN A 342 -25.74 -4.06 -1.02
N VAL A 343 -25.37 -3.03 -0.27
CA VAL A 343 -26.06 -2.53 0.91
C VAL A 343 -26.58 -1.14 0.63
N GLU A 344 -27.90 -0.96 0.72
CA GLU A 344 -28.52 0.35 0.59
C GLU A 344 -28.62 1.04 1.95
N LEU A 345 -27.75 2.00 2.19
CA LEU A 345 -27.84 2.92 3.32
C LEU A 345 -28.29 4.31 2.84
N ARG A 346 -29.06 5.01 3.67
CA ARG A 346 -29.57 6.34 3.32
C ARG A 346 -28.60 7.47 3.60
N GLY A 347 -27.62 7.25 4.46
CA GLY A 347 -26.63 8.25 4.85
C GLY A 347 -26.19 8.12 6.30
N PHE A 348 -25.67 9.22 6.82
CA PHE A 348 -25.21 9.35 8.21
C PHE A 348 -26.25 10.12 9.02
N THR A 349 -26.40 9.80 10.29
CA THR A 349 -27.14 10.65 11.24
C THR A 349 -26.34 11.92 11.52
N GLU A 350 -27.00 13.00 11.98
CA GLU A 350 -26.32 14.26 12.36
C GLU A 350 -25.20 14.05 13.39
N ALA A 351 -25.43 13.19 14.37
CA ALA A 351 -24.41 12.82 15.36
C ALA A 351 -23.20 12.06 14.73
N ALA A 352 -23.44 11.26 13.69
CA ALA A 352 -22.37 10.59 12.95
C ALA A 352 -21.59 11.58 12.08
N GLU A 353 -22.26 12.51 11.41
CA GLU A 353 -21.61 13.56 10.61
C GLU A 353 -20.73 14.45 11.50
N GLN A 354 -21.21 14.83 12.69
CA GLN A 354 -20.40 15.59 13.63
C GLN A 354 -19.15 14.80 14.07
N LYS A 355 -19.31 13.51 14.35
CA LYS A 355 -18.20 12.63 14.74
C LYS A 355 -17.18 12.47 13.62
N LEU A 356 -17.62 12.35 12.37
CA LEU A 356 -16.74 12.31 11.19
C LEU A 356 -15.98 13.62 11.00
N HIS A 357 -16.65 14.76 11.20
CA HIS A 357 -16.07 16.09 11.05
C HIS A 357 -14.98 16.37 12.12
N ASP A 358 -15.24 15.99 13.38
CA ASP A 358 -14.36 16.30 14.51
C ASP A 358 -13.12 15.38 14.58
N HIS A 359 -13.13 14.27 13.87
CA HIS A 359 -12.00 13.34 13.90
C HIS A 359 -10.80 13.85 13.06
N PRO A 360 -9.55 13.71 13.56
CA PRO A 360 -8.35 14.25 12.90
C PRO A 360 -7.87 13.47 11.67
N TRP A 361 -8.40 12.27 11.42
CA TRP A 361 -8.11 11.40 10.28
C TRP A 361 -6.62 11.20 9.98
N PRO A 362 -5.82 10.61 10.89
CA PRO A 362 -4.39 10.39 10.66
C PRO A 362 -4.09 9.47 9.47
N GLY A 363 -4.96 8.52 9.18
CA GLY A 363 -4.90 7.67 7.98
C GLY A 363 -5.63 8.26 6.77
N ASN A 364 -6.09 9.54 6.89
CA ASN A 364 -6.74 10.28 5.81
C ASN A 364 -7.93 9.53 5.18
N VAL A 365 -8.07 9.59 3.85
CA VAL A 365 -9.20 8.97 3.12
C VAL A 365 -9.19 7.44 3.24
N ARG A 366 -8.00 6.82 3.38
CA ARG A 366 -7.91 5.36 3.57
C ARG A 366 -8.53 4.93 4.91
N GLU A 367 -8.26 5.67 5.98
CA GLU A 367 -8.89 5.43 7.29
C GLU A 367 -10.40 5.68 7.23
N LEU A 368 -10.81 6.81 6.64
CA LEU A 368 -12.23 7.15 6.47
C LEU A 368 -12.99 6.03 5.73
N ARG A 369 -12.45 5.53 4.61
CA ARG A 369 -13.05 4.42 3.85
C ARG A 369 -13.19 3.16 4.72
N ASN A 370 -12.14 2.76 5.43
CA ASN A 370 -12.17 1.57 6.29
C ASN A 370 -13.19 1.70 7.43
N VAL A 371 -13.34 2.90 8.01
CA VAL A 371 -14.33 3.17 9.07
C VAL A 371 -15.75 3.06 8.52
N ILE A 372 -16.01 3.65 7.35
CA ILE A 372 -17.32 3.59 6.70
C ILE A 372 -17.67 2.17 6.28
N GLU A 373 -16.73 1.46 5.64
CA GLU A 373 -16.92 0.06 5.23
C GLU A 373 -17.27 -0.83 6.43
N ARG A 374 -16.54 -0.68 7.53
CA ARG A 374 -16.84 -1.41 8.78
C ARG A 374 -18.22 -1.04 9.33
N ALA A 375 -18.55 0.25 9.37
CA ALA A 375 -19.86 0.68 9.83
C ALA A 375 -20.99 0.10 8.98
N MET A 376 -20.83 0.01 7.67
CA MET A 376 -21.82 -0.58 6.76
C MET A 376 -22.03 -2.08 6.98
N ILE A 377 -20.98 -2.81 7.34
CA ILE A 377 -21.07 -4.26 7.62
C ILE A 377 -21.86 -4.54 8.91
N PHE A 378 -21.75 -3.66 9.90
CA PHE A 378 -22.32 -3.87 11.24
C PHE A 378 -23.58 -3.03 11.53
N ALA A 379 -23.94 -2.07 10.69
CA ALA A 379 -25.13 -1.24 10.88
C ALA A 379 -26.42 -2.09 10.72
N GLU A 380 -27.24 -2.13 11.78
CA GLU A 380 -28.53 -2.83 11.76
C GLU A 380 -29.65 -2.03 11.10
N GLY A 381 -29.40 -0.76 10.74
CA GLY A 381 -30.38 0.18 10.25
C GLY A 381 -30.10 0.68 8.84
N ARG A 382 -30.95 1.62 8.36
CA ARG A 382 -30.75 2.31 7.07
C ARG A 382 -29.86 3.56 7.17
N TRP A 383 -29.42 3.93 8.37
CA TRP A 383 -28.59 5.10 8.65
C TRP A 383 -27.42 4.68 9.51
N ILE A 384 -26.24 5.18 9.21
CA ILE A 384 -25.07 5.01 10.06
C ILE A 384 -25.15 6.01 11.22
N GLY A 385 -25.24 5.51 12.45
CA GLY A 385 -25.21 6.29 13.67
C GLY A 385 -23.79 6.55 14.17
N ALA A 386 -23.68 7.43 15.18
CA ALA A 386 -22.37 7.71 15.80
C ALA A 386 -21.74 6.48 16.46
N ASP A 387 -22.56 5.55 16.96
CA ASP A 387 -22.11 4.33 17.63
C ASP A 387 -21.59 3.27 16.63
N ASP A 388 -22.09 3.30 15.40
CA ASP A 388 -21.62 2.43 14.31
C ASP A 388 -20.22 2.82 13.83
N LEU A 389 -19.81 4.08 14.03
CA LEU A 389 -18.50 4.60 13.65
C LEU A 389 -17.45 4.25 14.72
N SER A 390 -16.76 3.14 14.51
CA SER A 390 -15.64 2.70 15.35
C SER A 390 -14.38 3.49 15.00
N LEU A 391 -14.25 4.70 15.54
CA LEU A 391 -13.06 5.51 15.40
C LEU A 391 -12.00 5.07 16.41
N ALA A 392 -10.75 4.90 15.98
CA ALA A 392 -9.66 4.68 16.92
C ALA A 392 -9.52 5.91 17.84
N PRO A 393 -9.43 5.74 19.16
CA PRO A 393 -9.22 6.87 20.07
C PRO A 393 -7.99 7.67 19.65
N PRO A 394 -8.01 9.01 19.73
CA PRO A 394 -6.83 9.85 19.47
C PRO A 394 -5.59 9.44 20.30
N GLU A 395 -5.80 8.74 21.40
CA GLU A 395 -4.76 8.16 22.25
C GLU A 395 -3.95 7.05 21.58
N TYR A 396 -4.52 6.32 20.63
CA TYR A 396 -3.78 5.32 19.83
C TYR A 396 -2.69 5.97 18.97
N LEU A 397 -2.88 7.22 18.59
CA LEU A 397 -1.88 8.02 17.87
C LEU A 397 -0.82 8.62 18.81
N ARG A 398 -1.19 8.85 20.06
CA ARG A 398 -0.23 9.21 21.11
C ARG A 398 0.58 7.99 21.57
N ALA A 399 0.05 6.78 21.50
CA ALA A 399 0.76 5.54 21.80
C ALA A 399 1.84 5.21 20.76
N GLY A 400 1.67 5.53 19.50
CA GLY A 400 2.71 5.42 18.45
C GLY A 400 3.84 6.46 18.64
N ALA A 401 3.56 7.58 19.32
CA ALA A 401 4.56 8.55 19.75
C ALA A 401 5.05 8.31 21.20
N SER A 402 4.43 7.37 21.92
CA SER A 402 4.65 7.14 23.35
C SER A 402 4.98 5.70 23.72
N SER A 403 5.08 4.75 22.75
CA SER A 403 5.41 3.35 23.06
C SER A 403 6.90 3.04 23.10
N THR A 404 7.75 3.99 22.83
CA THR A 404 9.10 4.02 23.40
C THR A 404 9.06 4.98 24.55
N GLY A 405 9.38 4.53 25.76
CA GLY A 405 9.55 5.36 26.95
C GLY A 405 10.66 6.39 26.79
N ALA A 406 10.64 7.15 25.69
CA ALA A 406 11.59 8.17 25.37
C ALA A 406 11.31 9.41 26.22
N PHE A 407 12.14 9.63 27.18
CA PHE A 407 12.20 10.87 27.91
C PHE A 407 12.88 11.93 27.04
N ARG A 408 12.19 13.02 26.77
CA ARG A 408 12.80 14.20 26.16
C ARG A 408 13.16 15.20 27.23
N PHE A 409 14.43 15.57 27.27
CA PHE A 409 14.94 16.64 28.12
C PHE A 409 15.40 17.80 27.24
N GLU A 410 15.15 19.02 27.70
CA GLU A 410 15.76 20.21 27.12
C GLU A 410 17.26 20.20 27.35
N LEU A 411 18.05 20.53 26.34
CA LEU A 411 19.49 20.67 26.43
C LEU A 411 19.83 21.77 27.47
N GLY A 412 20.80 21.49 28.36
CA GLY A 412 21.21 22.43 29.41
C GLY A 412 20.79 22.07 30.85
N ARG A 413 19.99 20.98 31.02
CA ARG A 413 19.73 20.41 32.36
C ARG A 413 20.95 19.67 32.90
N THR A 414 21.14 19.70 34.20
CA THR A 414 22.19 18.91 34.86
C THR A 414 21.86 17.43 34.84
N LEU A 415 22.88 16.54 34.83
CA LEU A 415 22.66 15.09 34.89
C LEU A 415 21.85 14.68 36.12
N GLU A 416 22.04 15.36 37.23
CA GLU A 416 21.31 15.13 38.48
C GLU A 416 19.81 15.44 38.33
N ALA A 417 19.44 16.50 37.60
CA ALA A 417 18.05 16.84 37.31
C ALA A 417 17.39 15.83 36.39
N VAL A 418 18.13 15.33 35.40
CA VAL A 418 17.70 14.28 34.48
C VAL A 418 17.48 12.95 35.23
N GLU A 419 18.43 12.57 36.07
CA GLU A 419 18.37 11.35 36.87
C GLU A 419 17.20 11.38 37.86
N ARG A 420 17.02 12.50 38.58
CA ARG A 420 15.88 12.69 39.48
C ARG A 420 14.55 12.49 38.79
N GLU A 421 14.37 13.13 37.65
CA GLU A 421 13.12 13.06 36.89
C GLU A 421 12.88 11.65 36.32
N TYR A 422 13.92 10.97 35.88
CA TYR A 422 13.84 9.59 35.38
C TYR A 422 13.40 8.62 36.49
N ILE A 423 14.04 8.69 37.65
CA ILE A 423 13.68 7.87 38.82
C ILE A 423 12.24 8.17 39.25
N ARG A 424 11.86 9.44 39.34
CA ARG A 424 10.50 9.86 39.72
C ARG A 424 9.44 9.22 38.83
N ARG A 425 9.59 9.34 37.53
CA ARG A 425 8.63 8.79 36.58
C ARG A 425 8.59 7.27 36.54
N THR A 426 9.73 6.61 36.71
CA THR A 426 9.76 5.16 36.80
C THR A 426 8.98 4.67 38.01
N LEU A 427 9.10 5.35 39.16
CA LEU A 427 8.32 5.04 40.39
C LEU A 427 6.83 5.31 40.18
N GLU A 428 6.44 6.38 39.50
CA GLU A 428 5.04 6.73 39.21
C GLU A 428 4.35 5.78 38.21
N THR A 429 5.07 5.29 37.22
CA THR A 429 4.51 4.40 36.21
C THR A 429 4.44 2.94 36.60
N ARG A 430 5.27 2.52 37.59
CA ARG A 430 5.39 1.12 38.03
C ARG A 430 4.94 0.92 39.47
N THR A 431 3.83 1.51 39.86
CA THR A 431 3.27 1.43 41.21
C THR A 431 2.93 0.01 41.70
N ASN A 432 2.78 -0.97 40.78
CA ASN A 432 2.46 -2.36 41.10
C ASN A 432 3.69 -3.28 41.08
N ASP A 433 4.87 -2.80 40.71
CA ASP A 433 6.07 -3.61 40.63
C ASP A 433 6.84 -3.67 41.94
N SER A 434 7.54 -4.79 42.17
CA SER A 434 8.38 -4.90 43.35
C SER A 434 9.56 -3.92 43.26
N TYR A 435 9.97 -3.40 44.42
CA TYR A 435 11.10 -2.49 44.50
C TYR A 435 12.42 -3.08 43.93
N ALA A 436 12.49 -4.41 43.88
CA ALA A 436 13.60 -5.12 43.27
C ALA A 436 13.59 -4.98 41.72
N ASN A 437 12.45 -5.14 41.13
CA ASN A 437 12.27 -5.06 39.65
C ASN A 437 12.52 -3.64 39.17
N ILE A 438 12.07 -2.63 39.92
CA ILE A 438 12.31 -1.23 39.60
C ILE A 438 13.81 -0.89 39.65
N ALA A 439 14.55 -1.42 40.64
CA ALA A 439 15.99 -1.20 40.76
C ALA A 439 16.75 -1.87 39.60
N ASP A 440 16.37 -3.08 39.24
CA ASP A 440 16.97 -3.81 38.11
C ASP A 440 16.74 -3.10 36.75
N ASP A 441 15.54 -2.57 36.52
CA ASP A 441 15.22 -1.80 35.31
C ASP A 441 15.98 -0.45 35.23
N LEU A 442 16.25 0.16 36.38
CA LEU A 442 17.09 1.36 36.47
C LEU A 442 18.59 1.04 36.37
N GLY A 443 18.98 -0.25 36.31
CA GLY A 443 20.37 -0.68 36.29
C GLY A 443 21.15 -0.36 37.58
N ILE A 444 20.47 -0.24 38.72
CA ILE A 444 21.09 0.12 40.01
C ILE A 444 20.68 -0.87 41.11
N SER A 445 21.50 -0.92 42.18
CA SER A 445 21.15 -1.74 43.35
C SER A 445 19.94 -1.18 44.10
N LYS A 446 19.20 -2.06 44.83
CA LYS A 446 18.11 -1.66 45.72
C LYS A 446 18.56 -0.60 46.73
N LYS A 447 19.79 -0.73 47.25
CA LYS A 447 20.40 0.21 48.18
C LYS A 447 20.60 1.58 47.53
N THR A 448 21.14 1.58 46.31
CA THR A 448 21.37 2.81 45.53
C THR A 448 20.05 3.52 45.19
N LEU A 449 19.01 2.76 44.83
CA LEU A 449 17.68 3.30 44.57
C LEU A 449 17.09 3.93 45.82
N TRP A 450 17.24 3.27 46.97
CA TRP A 450 16.77 3.81 48.26
C TRP A 450 17.50 5.10 48.64
N GLU A 451 18.84 5.16 48.51
CA GLU A 451 19.65 6.33 48.75
C GLU A 451 19.28 7.52 47.85
N LYS A 452 19.08 7.25 46.53
CA LYS A 452 18.68 8.26 45.55
C LYS A 452 17.26 8.77 45.79
N ARG A 453 16.31 7.88 46.16
CA ARG A 453 14.95 8.25 46.50
C ARG A 453 14.94 9.21 47.70
N LYS A 454 15.71 8.93 48.73
CA LYS A 454 15.84 9.78 49.91
C LYS A 454 16.52 11.11 49.60
N ARG A 455 17.57 11.08 48.76
CA ARG A 455 18.29 12.28 48.33
C ARG A 455 17.43 13.22 47.50
N TYR A 456 16.54 12.67 46.68
CA TYR A 456 15.67 13.43 45.80
C TYR A 456 14.28 13.73 46.37
N GLU A 457 14.03 13.39 47.62
CA GLU A 457 12.75 13.62 48.34
C GLU A 457 11.54 12.97 47.62
N LEU A 458 11.70 11.74 47.11
CA LEU A 458 10.66 11.00 46.35
C LEU A 458 9.90 10.01 47.25
N ASP A 459 9.95 10.13 48.56
CA ASP A 459 9.38 9.18 49.52
C ASP A 459 7.84 9.11 49.44
N ALA A 460 7.18 10.20 49.07
CA ALA A 460 5.72 10.29 49.00
C ALA A 460 5.08 9.48 47.85
N LEU A 461 5.88 8.90 46.93
CA LEU A 461 5.38 8.18 45.74
C LEU A 461 5.21 6.66 45.94
N VAL A 462 5.61 6.10 47.07
CA VAL A 462 5.61 4.66 47.35
C VAL A 462 4.70 4.24 48.49
N ASP A 463 4.19 5.17 49.29
CA ASP A 463 3.28 4.92 50.43
C ASP A 463 1.77 4.93 50.01
N ARG A 464 1.45 4.47 48.80
CA ARG A 464 0.07 4.27 48.39
C ARG A 464 -0.16 2.83 47.93
#